data_e09930e3f1652b0341df2261e8165b99
#
_entry.id   e09930e3f1652b0341df2261e8165b99
#
_cell.length_a   1.000
_cell.length_b   1.000
_cell.length_c   1.000
_cell.angle_alpha   90.00
_cell.angle_beta   90.00
_cell.angle_gamma   90.00
#
_symmetry.space_group_name_H-M   'P 1'
#
loop_
_entity.id
_entity.type
_entity.pdbx_description
1 polymer ?
#
loop_
_entity_poly.entity_id
_entity_poly.type
_entity_poly.pdbx_seq_one_letter_code
_entity_poly.pdbx_strand_id
1 'polypeptide(L)'
;MELNRYIDHTLLKPEATRAQIEKVCAESLQYHFAALCINLSWAKLASDLIGKSDTKVCVPVGFPLGATTTLAKMFEADQAIQAGAGEIDMVLNIGALKSGLYDYVRDDIAGVLSSCRQNKRKPALLKVILETCLLTDDEKRRACEIAKQVGADFVKTSTGFSTGGATVADIKLMREVVGPEMGVKAAGGVRTRADALAMIDAGATRIGTSAGVLIVTDVATTEKGY
;
A
#
# COMPACT_ATOMS: atom_id res chain seq x y z
N MET A 1 11.12 -19.20 -3.34
CA MET A 1 10.16 -18.08 -3.11
C MET A 1 10.22 -17.14 -4.32
N GLU A 2 9.10 -16.84 -4.93
CA GLU A 2 9.00 -15.88 -6.05
C GLU A 2 8.93 -14.46 -5.48
N LEU A 3 10.08 -13.84 -5.21
CA LEU A 3 10.19 -12.54 -4.54
C LEU A 3 9.44 -11.42 -5.29
N ASN A 4 9.37 -11.50 -6.63
CA ASN A 4 8.65 -10.57 -7.48
C ASN A 4 7.15 -10.47 -7.11
N ARG A 5 6.53 -11.56 -6.67
CA ARG A 5 5.11 -11.59 -6.26
C ARG A 5 4.84 -10.88 -4.92
N TYR A 6 5.89 -10.51 -4.20
CA TYR A 6 5.79 -9.66 -3.01
C TYR A 6 5.87 -8.17 -3.32
N ILE A 7 6.26 -7.76 -4.53
CA ILE A 7 6.57 -6.36 -4.85
C ILE A 7 5.35 -5.59 -5.32
N ASP A 8 5.06 -4.47 -4.65
CA ASP A 8 4.29 -3.35 -5.17
C ASP A 8 5.28 -2.31 -5.70
N HIS A 9 5.54 -2.31 -7.00
CA HIS A 9 6.47 -1.37 -7.63
C HIS A 9 5.88 0.03 -7.61
N THR A 10 6.55 1.00 -6.99
CA THR A 10 5.92 2.23 -6.52
C THR A 10 6.54 3.48 -7.13
N LEU A 11 5.70 4.35 -7.71
CA LEU A 11 6.05 5.70 -8.13
C LEU A 11 4.94 6.68 -7.73
N LEU A 12 5.15 7.43 -6.63
CA LEU A 12 4.16 8.35 -6.05
C LEU A 12 4.64 9.80 -6.01
N LYS A 13 5.78 10.12 -6.62
CA LYS A 13 6.26 11.50 -6.70
C LYS A 13 5.25 12.38 -7.43
N PRO A 14 4.95 13.60 -6.93
CA PRO A 14 3.98 14.48 -7.57
C PRO A 14 4.40 14.95 -8.96
N GLU A 15 5.71 15.02 -9.21
CA GLU A 15 6.31 15.39 -10.49
C GLU A 15 6.50 14.21 -11.47
N ALA A 16 5.97 13.02 -11.14
CA ALA A 16 6.09 11.86 -12.02
C ALA A 16 5.52 12.13 -13.41
N THR A 17 6.35 11.96 -14.43
CA THR A 17 5.98 12.18 -15.82
C THR A 17 5.33 10.95 -16.44
N ARG A 18 4.61 11.16 -17.58
CA ARG A 18 4.02 10.05 -18.35
C ARG A 18 5.07 9.00 -18.73
N ALA A 19 6.24 9.39 -19.20
CA ALA A 19 7.29 8.46 -19.59
C ALA A 19 7.77 7.60 -18.40
N GLN A 20 7.83 8.16 -17.20
CA GLN A 20 8.16 7.40 -15.99
C GLN A 20 7.06 6.43 -15.60
N ILE A 21 5.77 6.79 -15.77
CA ILE A 21 4.65 5.89 -15.54
C ILE A 21 4.68 4.73 -16.57
N GLU A 22 4.91 5.00 -17.84
CA GLU A 22 5.05 3.98 -18.88
C GLU A 22 6.22 3.03 -18.56
N LYS A 23 7.35 3.55 -18.07
CA LYS A 23 8.51 2.75 -17.65
C LYS A 23 8.16 1.81 -16.50
N VAL A 24 7.54 2.30 -15.40
CA VAL A 24 7.19 1.45 -14.26
C VAL A 24 6.10 0.43 -14.59
N CYS A 25 5.20 0.72 -15.54
CA CYS A 25 4.27 -0.26 -16.10
C CYS A 25 5.01 -1.40 -16.83
N ALA A 26 5.94 -1.04 -17.72
CA ALA A 26 6.76 -2.02 -18.47
C ALA A 26 7.60 -2.90 -17.52
N GLU A 27 8.25 -2.30 -16.53
CA GLU A 27 9.01 -3.02 -15.50
C GLU A 27 8.10 -3.97 -14.70
N SER A 28 6.90 -3.51 -14.31
CA SER A 28 5.95 -4.33 -13.56
C SER A 28 5.47 -5.55 -14.34
N LEU A 29 5.29 -5.41 -15.64
CA LEU A 29 4.95 -6.51 -16.54
C LEU A 29 6.14 -7.46 -16.74
N GLN A 30 7.32 -6.92 -17.04
CA GLN A 30 8.54 -7.68 -17.30
C GLN A 30 8.93 -8.57 -16.12
N TYR A 31 8.82 -8.05 -14.90
CA TYR A 31 9.21 -8.75 -13.67
C TYR A 31 8.02 -9.42 -12.96
N HIS A 32 6.82 -9.37 -13.52
CA HIS A 32 5.61 -9.98 -12.95
C HIS A 32 5.35 -9.55 -11.50
N PHE A 33 5.48 -8.24 -11.20
CA PHE A 33 5.22 -7.72 -9.87
C PHE A 33 3.75 -7.91 -9.46
N ALA A 34 3.50 -8.02 -8.14
CA ALA A 34 2.16 -8.19 -7.61
C ALA A 34 1.27 -6.98 -7.94
N ALA A 35 1.81 -5.77 -7.74
CA ALA A 35 1.12 -4.54 -8.07
C ALA A 35 2.07 -3.43 -8.53
N LEU A 36 1.49 -2.46 -9.24
CA LEU A 36 2.04 -1.18 -9.59
C LEU A 36 1.33 -0.10 -8.76
N CYS A 37 2.03 0.61 -7.88
CA CYS A 37 1.45 1.62 -6.99
C CYS A 37 1.76 3.03 -7.49
N ILE A 38 0.72 3.77 -7.89
CA ILE A 38 0.82 5.10 -8.53
C ILE A 38 -0.29 6.05 -8.07
N ASN A 39 -0.11 7.34 -8.33
CA ASN A 39 -1.15 8.36 -8.05
C ASN A 39 -2.39 8.16 -8.94
N LEU A 40 -3.57 8.52 -8.40
CA LEU A 40 -4.87 8.36 -9.05
C LEU A 40 -4.92 8.96 -10.47
N SER A 41 -4.30 10.09 -10.70
CA SER A 41 -4.26 10.75 -12.02
C SER A 41 -3.70 9.88 -13.16
N TRP A 42 -2.93 8.86 -12.82
CA TRP A 42 -2.31 7.92 -13.77
C TRP A 42 -3.00 6.56 -13.83
N ALA A 43 -3.99 6.31 -12.96
CA ALA A 43 -4.59 4.98 -12.81
C ALA A 43 -5.18 4.42 -14.12
N LYS A 44 -5.89 5.25 -14.88
CA LYS A 44 -6.48 4.83 -16.16
C LYS A 44 -5.41 4.46 -17.18
N LEU A 45 -4.38 5.31 -17.35
CA LEU A 45 -3.26 5.01 -18.25
C LEU A 45 -2.57 3.70 -17.87
N ALA A 46 -2.26 3.53 -16.58
CA ALA A 46 -1.60 2.31 -16.11
C ALA A 46 -2.48 1.07 -16.29
N SER A 47 -3.78 1.17 -16.01
CA SER A 47 -4.72 0.06 -16.22
C SER A 47 -4.78 -0.35 -17.70
N ASP A 48 -4.75 0.60 -18.63
CA ASP A 48 -4.73 0.30 -20.06
C ASP A 48 -3.41 -0.37 -20.48
N LEU A 49 -2.28 0.12 -19.94
CA LEU A 49 -0.95 -0.40 -20.29
C LEU A 49 -0.70 -1.81 -19.73
N ILE A 50 -1.11 -2.10 -18.49
CA ILE A 50 -0.92 -3.44 -17.91
C ILE A 50 -1.96 -4.46 -18.43
N GLY A 51 -3.09 -3.98 -18.95
CA GLY A 51 -4.10 -4.79 -19.63
C GLY A 51 -4.63 -5.93 -18.76
N LYS A 52 -4.62 -7.16 -19.32
CA LYS A 52 -5.13 -8.37 -18.63
C LYS A 52 -4.05 -9.13 -17.85
N SER A 53 -2.92 -8.50 -17.55
CA SER A 53 -1.87 -9.14 -16.74
C SER A 53 -2.33 -9.45 -15.32
N ASP A 54 -1.54 -10.26 -14.61
CA ASP A 54 -1.80 -10.54 -13.19
C ASP A 54 -1.40 -9.38 -12.26
N THR A 55 -0.56 -8.45 -12.73
CA THR A 55 -0.18 -7.23 -11.99
C THR A 55 -1.42 -6.36 -11.76
N LYS A 56 -1.58 -5.82 -10.54
CA LYS A 56 -2.71 -4.94 -10.20
C LYS A 56 -2.27 -3.48 -10.18
N VAL A 57 -3.18 -2.59 -10.60
CA VAL A 57 -3.02 -1.17 -10.30
C VAL A 57 -3.43 -0.94 -8.86
N CYS A 58 -2.54 -0.36 -8.06
CA CYS A 58 -2.76 0.05 -6.69
C CYS A 58 -2.75 1.59 -6.63
N VAL A 59 -3.73 2.19 -5.96
CA VAL A 59 -3.87 3.64 -5.84
C VAL A 59 -4.00 4.02 -4.37
N PRO A 60 -3.18 4.95 -3.85
CA PRO A 60 -3.36 5.48 -2.51
C PRO A 60 -4.51 6.50 -2.46
N VAL A 61 -5.25 6.53 -1.34
CA VAL A 61 -6.34 7.47 -1.08
C VAL A 61 -6.21 8.15 0.29
N GLY A 62 -6.68 9.39 0.41
CA GLY A 62 -6.41 10.22 1.59
C GLY A 62 -4.91 10.48 1.77
N PHE A 63 -4.14 10.37 0.72
CA PHE A 63 -2.69 10.28 0.75
C PHE A 63 -2.02 11.65 0.57
N PRO A 64 -0.90 11.95 1.31
CA PRO A 64 -0.24 11.06 2.27
C PRO A 64 -0.67 11.25 3.73
N LEU A 65 -1.55 12.19 4.05
CA LEU A 65 -1.80 12.67 5.41
C LEU A 65 -2.90 11.90 6.16
N GLY A 66 -3.85 11.29 5.48
CA GLY A 66 -5.03 10.68 6.10
C GLY A 66 -6.02 11.66 6.73
N ALA A 67 -5.66 12.94 6.79
CA ALA A 67 -6.37 14.02 7.50
C ALA A 67 -7.45 14.66 6.62
N THR A 68 -8.35 13.85 6.10
CA THR A 68 -9.51 14.30 5.30
C THR A 68 -10.76 13.53 5.73
N THR A 69 -11.91 13.89 5.18
CA THR A 69 -13.19 13.22 5.53
C THR A 69 -13.29 11.84 4.91
N THR A 70 -14.07 10.96 5.54
CA THR A 70 -14.38 9.63 5.01
C THR A 70 -14.98 9.71 3.61
N LEU A 71 -15.91 10.64 3.37
CA LEU A 71 -16.52 10.82 2.04
C LEU A 71 -15.51 11.18 0.96
N ALA A 72 -14.51 12.00 1.28
CA ALA A 72 -13.44 12.33 0.33
C ALA A 72 -12.62 11.09 -0.03
N LYS A 73 -12.22 10.28 0.96
CA LYS A 73 -11.49 9.01 0.72
C LYS A 73 -12.32 8.01 -0.06
N MET A 74 -13.61 7.88 0.24
CA MET A 74 -14.54 7.02 -0.51
C MET A 74 -14.63 7.45 -1.97
N PHE A 75 -14.78 8.77 -2.22
CA PHE A 75 -14.83 9.31 -3.58
C PHE A 75 -13.54 9.04 -4.37
N GLU A 76 -12.36 9.25 -3.74
CA GLU A 76 -11.08 8.91 -4.35
C GLU A 76 -10.98 7.41 -4.68
N ALA A 77 -11.42 6.54 -3.76
CA ALA A 77 -11.44 5.09 -3.97
C ALA A 77 -12.36 4.69 -5.14
N ASP A 78 -13.57 5.26 -5.21
CA ASP A 78 -14.51 5.01 -6.29
C ASP A 78 -13.93 5.45 -7.65
N GLN A 79 -13.30 6.62 -7.73
CA GLN A 79 -12.63 7.10 -8.94
C GLN A 79 -11.46 6.19 -9.35
N ALA A 80 -10.66 5.72 -8.37
CA ALA A 80 -9.54 4.81 -8.62
C ALA A 80 -10.04 3.46 -9.19
N ILE A 81 -11.09 2.88 -8.59
CA ILE A 81 -11.68 1.61 -9.02
C ILE A 81 -12.30 1.75 -10.42
N GLN A 82 -12.99 2.85 -10.70
CA GLN A 82 -13.53 3.16 -12.04
C GLN A 82 -12.42 3.30 -13.08
N ALA A 83 -11.26 3.86 -12.69
CA ALA A 83 -10.07 3.96 -13.53
C ALA A 83 -9.32 2.61 -13.71
N GLY A 84 -9.76 1.54 -13.03
CA GLY A 84 -9.21 0.19 -13.17
C GLY A 84 -8.29 -0.26 -12.05
N ALA A 85 -8.23 0.47 -10.93
CA ALA A 85 -7.49 0.00 -9.75
C ALA A 85 -8.11 -1.29 -9.19
N GLY A 86 -7.26 -2.26 -8.90
CA GLY A 86 -7.62 -3.51 -8.22
C GLY A 86 -7.22 -3.53 -6.75
N GLU A 87 -6.46 -2.52 -6.29
CA GLU A 87 -6.01 -2.38 -4.91
C GLU A 87 -6.04 -0.90 -4.50
N ILE A 88 -6.44 -0.64 -3.26
CA ILE A 88 -6.53 0.69 -2.66
C ILE A 88 -5.69 0.71 -1.38
N ASP A 89 -4.78 1.68 -1.25
CA ASP A 89 -3.97 1.90 -0.05
C ASP A 89 -4.48 3.17 0.66
N MET A 90 -5.42 3.05 1.62
CA MET A 90 -5.93 4.21 2.35
C MET A 90 -5.02 4.62 3.51
N VAL A 91 -4.84 5.92 3.71
CA VAL A 91 -4.16 6.41 4.92
C VAL A 91 -5.18 6.57 6.05
N LEU A 92 -4.86 5.96 7.20
CA LEU A 92 -5.60 6.10 8.45
C LEU A 92 -5.72 7.58 8.86
N ASN A 93 -6.81 7.98 9.52
CA ASN A 93 -6.86 9.28 10.19
C ASN A 93 -6.07 9.20 11.51
N ILE A 94 -4.78 9.56 11.43
CA ILE A 94 -3.81 9.45 12.52
C ILE A 94 -4.23 10.32 13.71
N GLY A 95 -4.69 11.55 13.45
CA GLY A 95 -5.14 12.46 14.49
C GLY A 95 -6.34 11.94 15.27
N ALA A 96 -7.30 11.32 14.58
CA ALA A 96 -8.46 10.67 15.20
C ALA A 96 -8.03 9.48 16.08
N LEU A 97 -7.12 8.63 15.58
CA LEU A 97 -6.59 7.51 16.35
C LEU A 97 -5.93 7.98 17.65
N LYS A 98 -5.02 8.98 17.56
CA LYS A 98 -4.32 9.57 18.71
C LYS A 98 -5.26 10.24 19.71
N SER A 99 -6.39 10.73 19.25
CA SER A 99 -7.44 11.34 20.08
C SER A 99 -8.38 10.31 20.71
N GLY A 100 -8.17 9.00 20.50
CA GLY A 100 -9.04 7.95 21.01
C GLY A 100 -10.40 7.85 20.30
N LEU A 101 -10.58 8.52 19.15
CA LEU A 101 -11.83 8.51 18.39
C LEU A 101 -11.93 7.21 17.54
N TYR A 102 -11.90 6.06 18.21
CA TYR A 102 -11.80 4.76 17.57
C TYR A 102 -13.00 4.40 16.69
N ASP A 103 -14.21 4.83 17.10
CA ASP A 103 -15.42 4.63 16.28
C ASP A 103 -15.31 5.38 14.95
N TYR A 104 -14.81 6.63 14.97
CA TYR A 104 -14.56 7.38 13.76
C TYR A 104 -13.52 6.68 12.85
N VAL A 105 -12.43 6.17 13.42
CA VAL A 105 -11.40 5.45 12.67
C VAL A 105 -11.97 4.17 12.04
N ARG A 106 -12.78 3.43 12.79
CA ARG A 106 -13.48 2.25 12.30
C ARG A 106 -14.40 2.59 11.11
N ASP A 107 -15.21 3.63 11.26
CA ASP A 107 -16.20 4.03 10.27
C ASP A 107 -15.51 4.62 9.01
N ASP A 108 -14.36 5.29 9.16
CA ASP A 108 -13.51 5.76 8.06
C ASP A 108 -12.98 4.60 7.22
N ILE A 109 -12.44 3.56 7.85
CA ILE A 109 -11.97 2.35 7.17
C ILE A 109 -13.14 1.59 6.53
N ALA A 110 -14.26 1.44 7.25
CA ALA A 110 -15.45 0.75 6.75
C ALA A 110 -16.07 1.44 5.52
N GLY A 111 -16.08 2.78 5.52
CA GLY A 111 -16.52 3.58 4.38
C GLY A 111 -15.71 3.27 3.12
N VAL A 112 -14.38 3.35 3.20
CA VAL A 112 -13.51 3.04 2.05
C VAL A 112 -13.60 1.56 1.66
N LEU A 113 -13.71 0.65 2.63
CA LEU A 113 -13.92 -0.78 2.32
C LEU A 113 -15.22 -1.01 1.54
N SER A 114 -16.30 -0.28 1.87
CA SER A 114 -17.57 -0.37 1.14
C SER A 114 -17.39 -0.02 -0.34
N SER A 115 -16.63 1.04 -0.67
CA SER A 115 -16.26 1.38 -2.05
C SER A 115 -15.51 0.23 -2.72
N CYS A 116 -14.53 -0.37 -2.04
CA CYS A 116 -13.77 -1.51 -2.58
C CYS A 116 -14.64 -2.75 -2.86
N ARG A 117 -15.77 -2.93 -2.17
CA ARG A 117 -16.65 -4.10 -2.27
C ARG A 117 -17.89 -3.88 -3.18
N GLN A 118 -18.10 -2.69 -3.74
CA GLN A 118 -19.25 -2.40 -4.61
C GLN A 118 -19.32 -3.37 -5.80
N ASN A 119 -18.20 -3.66 -6.45
CA ASN A 119 -18.15 -4.65 -7.51
C ASN A 119 -17.95 -6.06 -6.94
N LYS A 120 -19.07 -6.75 -6.67
CA LYS A 120 -19.06 -8.12 -6.09
C LYS A 120 -18.33 -9.17 -6.96
N ARG A 121 -18.21 -8.95 -8.28
CA ARG A 121 -17.53 -9.88 -9.19
C ARG A 121 -16.02 -9.69 -9.20
N LYS A 122 -15.54 -8.49 -8.92
CA LYS A 122 -14.11 -8.14 -8.91
C LYS A 122 -13.88 -7.07 -7.83
N PRO A 123 -13.94 -7.44 -6.54
CA PRO A 123 -13.67 -6.49 -5.47
C PRO A 123 -12.22 -6.02 -5.51
N ALA A 124 -11.98 -4.75 -5.17
CA ALA A 124 -10.63 -4.26 -4.94
C ALA A 124 -10.16 -4.65 -3.54
N LEU A 125 -8.86 -4.91 -3.38
CA LEU A 125 -8.25 -5.10 -2.06
C LEU A 125 -8.09 -3.75 -1.36
N LEU A 126 -8.33 -3.72 -0.05
CA LEU A 126 -8.08 -2.56 0.81
C LEU A 126 -6.88 -2.81 1.71
N LYS A 127 -5.89 -1.89 1.67
CA LYS A 127 -4.77 -1.86 2.60
C LYS A 127 -4.82 -0.58 3.42
N VAL A 128 -4.68 -0.68 4.74
CA VAL A 128 -4.74 0.47 5.66
C VAL A 128 -3.32 0.87 6.06
N ILE A 129 -2.89 2.07 5.66
CA ILE A 129 -1.60 2.66 6.01
C ILE A 129 -1.70 3.25 7.40
N LEU A 130 -0.91 2.75 8.33
CA LEU A 130 -0.90 3.18 9.73
C LEU A 130 -0.03 4.43 9.97
N GLU A 131 1.03 4.61 9.17
CA GLU A 131 2.12 5.58 9.38
C GLU A 131 2.82 5.34 10.73
N THR A 132 3.42 4.17 10.86
CA THR A 132 3.94 3.61 12.12
C THR A 132 4.92 4.52 12.84
N CYS A 133 5.70 5.33 12.11
CA CYS A 133 6.66 6.27 12.71
C CYS A 133 6.01 7.41 13.54
N LEU A 134 4.70 7.63 13.39
CA LEU A 134 3.94 8.62 14.16
C LEU A 134 3.17 8.01 15.34
N LEU A 135 3.22 6.68 15.51
CA LEU A 135 2.41 5.93 16.47
C LEU A 135 3.27 5.26 17.54
N THR A 136 2.75 5.21 18.76
CA THR A 136 3.25 4.30 19.81
C THR A 136 2.87 2.85 19.48
N ASP A 137 3.49 1.87 20.15
CA ASP A 137 3.17 0.47 19.92
C ASP A 137 1.72 0.13 20.29
N ASP A 138 1.16 0.76 21.33
CA ASP A 138 -0.26 0.59 21.69
C ASP A 138 -1.19 1.15 20.61
N GLU A 139 -0.86 2.32 20.04
CA GLU A 139 -1.61 2.90 18.93
C GLU A 139 -1.54 2.05 17.67
N LYS A 140 -0.36 1.46 17.35
CA LYS A 140 -0.19 0.50 16.24
C LYS A 140 -1.05 -0.74 16.44
N ARG A 141 -1.04 -1.33 17.65
CA ARG A 141 -1.90 -2.48 18.00
C ARG A 141 -3.38 -2.12 17.80
N ARG A 142 -3.82 -1.00 18.36
CA ARG A 142 -5.21 -0.55 18.23
C ARG A 142 -5.63 -0.34 16.77
N ALA A 143 -4.78 0.29 15.95
CA ALA A 143 -5.05 0.49 14.53
C ALA A 143 -5.16 -0.84 13.77
N CYS A 144 -4.28 -1.80 14.05
CA CYS A 144 -4.33 -3.15 13.48
C CYS A 144 -5.62 -3.89 13.88
N GLU A 145 -6.01 -3.82 15.15
CA GLU A 145 -7.26 -4.44 15.65
C GLU A 145 -8.49 -3.87 14.94
N ILE A 146 -8.57 -2.54 14.80
CA ILE A 146 -9.69 -1.87 14.11
C ILE A 146 -9.72 -2.29 12.64
N ALA A 147 -8.58 -2.25 11.92
CA ALA A 147 -8.50 -2.66 10.53
C ALA A 147 -8.93 -4.13 10.33
N LYS A 148 -8.51 -5.03 11.24
CA LYS A 148 -8.91 -6.44 11.24
C LYS A 148 -10.40 -6.62 11.51
N GLN A 149 -10.96 -5.93 12.49
CA GLN A 149 -12.40 -5.99 12.84
C GLN A 149 -13.29 -5.53 11.68
N VAL A 150 -12.87 -4.48 10.97
CA VAL A 150 -13.58 -3.98 9.78
C VAL A 150 -13.50 -4.97 8.61
N GLY A 151 -12.47 -5.80 8.54
CA GLY A 151 -12.25 -6.75 7.45
C GLY A 151 -11.44 -6.18 6.28
N ALA A 152 -10.53 -5.25 6.56
CA ALA A 152 -9.53 -4.83 5.58
C ALA A 152 -8.63 -6.03 5.18
N ASP A 153 -8.12 -6.03 3.95
CA ASP A 153 -7.31 -7.15 3.45
C ASP A 153 -5.87 -7.08 3.96
N PHE A 154 -5.35 -5.87 4.18
CA PHE A 154 -3.99 -5.62 4.65
C PHE A 154 -3.92 -4.48 5.65
N VAL A 155 -2.90 -4.52 6.50
CA VAL A 155 -2.32 -3.35 7.15
C VAL A 155 -0.97 -3.02 6.48
N LYS A 156 -0.63 -1.73 6.38
CA LYS A 156 0.60 -1.24 5.75
C LYS A 156 1.31 -0.29 6.71
N THR A 157 2.65 -0.37 6.79
CA THR A 157 3.42 0.44 7.73
C THR A 157 3.36 1.93 7.44
N SER A 158 3.70 2.36 6.23
CA SER A 158 4.12 3.75 5.99
C SER A 158 3.70 4.26 4.61
N THR A 159 3.56 5.58 4.51
CA THR A 159 3.34 6.27 3.21
C THR A 159 4.64 6.38 2.41
N GLY A 160 5.79 6.50 3.07
CA GLY A 160 7.07 6.87 2.47
C GLY A 160 7.28 8.39 2.35
N PHE A 161 6.33 9.21 2.85
CA PHE A 161 6.37 10.69 2.82
C PHE A 161 6.51 11.31 4.22
N SER A 162 6.69 10.50 5.26
CA SER A 162 6.93 10.93 6.63
C SER A 162 8.40 10.71 7.03
N THR A 163 8.69 10.86 8.32
CA THR A 163 10.05 10.81 8.89
C THR A 163 10.63 9.41 8.99
N GLY A 164 9.79 8.35 8.87
CA GLY A 164 10.22 6.95 8.98
C GLY A 164 9.56 6.04 7.95
N GLY A 165 10.03 4.79 7.91
CA GLY A 165 9.54 3.73 7.03
C GLY A 165 9.31 2.44 7.80
N ALA A 166 9.26 1.31 7.07
CA ALA A 166 9.06 -0.01 7.67
C ALA A 166 10.26 -0.41 8.54
N THR A 167 9.97 -1.00 9.69
CA THR A 167 10.95 -1.64 10.57
C THR A 167 10.57 -3.09 10.81
N VAL A 168 11.55 -3.96 11.07
CA VAL A 168 11.33 -5.36 11.44
C VAL A 168 10.45 -5.47 12.68
N ALA A 169 10.64 -4.55 13.65
CA ALA A 169 9.85 -4.51 14.88
C ALA A 169 8.38 -4.22 14.59
N ASP A 170 8.08 -3.21 13.74
CA ASP A 170 6.70 -2.89 13.35
C ASP A 170 6.03 -4.04 12.62
N ILE A 171 6.72 -4.69 11.67
CA ILE A 171 6.16 -5.82 10.94
C ILE A 171 5.82 -6.99 11.88
N LYS A 172 6.71 -7.31 12.84
CA LYS A 172 6.44 -8.35 13.84
C LYS A 172 5.23 -8.02 14.70
N LEU A 173 5.16 -6.77 15.21
CA LEU A 173 4.02 -6.28 15.99
C LEU A 173 2.72 -6.36 15.19
N MET A 174 2.70 -5.87 13.96
CA MET A 174 1.53 -5.88 13.10
C MET A 174 1.08 -7.32 12.81
N ARG A 175 2.03 -8.22 12.45
CA ARG A 175 1.75 -9.64 12.21
C ARG A 175 1.18 -10.35 13.44
N GLU A 176 1.73 -10.08 14.63
CA GLU A 176 1.22 -10.61 15.89
C GLU A 176 -0.27 -10.26 16.10
N VAL A 177 -0.64 -9.00 15.87
CA VAL A 177 -2.01 -8.51 16.10
C VAL A 177 -2.99 -9.03 15.03
N VAL A 178 -2.62 -8.93 13.75
CA VAL A 178 -3.56 -9.29 12.67
C VAL A 178 -3.68 -10.80 12.47
N GLY A 179 -2.71 -11.59 12.93
CA GLY A 179 -2.68 -13.04 12.75
C GLY A 179 -2.22 -13.45 11.34
N PRO A 180 -2.29 -14.75 10.98
CA PRO A 180 -1.71 -15.27 9.74
C PRO A 180 -2.51 -14.92 8.47
N GLU A 181 -3.81 -14.72 8.57
CA GLU A 181 -4.71 -14.60 7.42
C GLU A 181 -4.68 -13.21 6.75
N MET A 182 -4.56 -12.16 7.54
CA MET A 182 -4.53 -10.78 7.02
C MET A 182 -3.15 -10.42 6.48
N GLY A 183 -3.09 -9.73 5.35
CA GLY A 183 -1.83 -9.29 4.77
C GLY A 183 -1.13 -8.20 5.60
N VAL A 184 0.21 -8.20 5.58
CA VAL A 184 1.04 -7.12 6.15
C VAL A 184 1.95 -6.60 5.04
N LYS A 185 1.85 -5.30 4.74
CA LYS A 185 2.69 -4.64 3.73
C LYS A 185 3.76 -3.77 4.40
N ALA A 186 5.03 -4.07 4.15
CA ALA A 186 6.16 -3.22 4.52
C ALA A 186 6.38 -2.18 3.41
N ALA A 187 6.42 -0.89 3.75
CA ALA A 187 6.67 0.19 2.81
C ALA A 187 7.48 1.32 3.44
N GLY A 188 8.27 2.00 2.62
CA GLY A 188 9.20 3.03 3.08
C GLY A 188 10.53 2.45 3.57
N GLY A 189 11.63 2.84 2.92
CA GLY A 189 12.98 2.45 3.32
C GLY A 189 13.47 1.07 2.85
N VAL A 190 12.63 0.24 2.25
CA VAL A 190 13.03 -1.08 1.69
C VAL A 190 13.66 -0.86 0.32
N ARG A 191 14.97 -1.00 0.21
CA ARG A 191 15.73 -0.64 -1.00
C ARG A 191 16.58 -1.78 -1.56
N THR A 192 16.93 -2.75 -0.74
CA THR A 192 17.79 -3.88 -1.12
C THR A 192 17.03 -5.21 -0.99
N ARG A 193 17.58 -6.25 -1.64
CA ARG A 193 17.09 -7.62 -1.47
C ARG A 193 17.15 -8.07 -0.02
N ALA A 194 18.21 -7.72 0.70
CA ALA A 194 18.37 -8.05 2.12
C ALA A 194 17.28 -7.38 2.98
N ASP A 195 16.97 -6.09 2.73
CA ASP A 195 15.87 -5.41 3.43
C ASP A 195 14.54 -6.13 3.18
N ALA A 196 14.23 -6.46 1.93
CA ALA A 196 12.99 -7.13 1.56
C ALA A 196 12.86 -8.50 2.26
N LEU A 197 13.91 -9.31 2.26
CA LEU A 197 13.93 -10.60 2.94
C LEU A 197 13.75 -10.45 4.45
N ALA A 198 14.41 -9.48 5.09
CA ALA A 198 14.23 -9.21 6.52
C ALA A 198 12.79 -8.84 6.88
N MET A 199 12.08 -8.07 6.02
CA MET A 199 10.66 -7.78 6.23
C MET A 199 9.78 -9.02 6.04
N ILE A 200 10.08 -9.86 5.04
CA ILE A 200 9.33 -11.10 4.79
C ILE A 200 9.52 -12.07 5.97
N ASP A 201 10.75 -12.24 6.44
CA ASP A 201 11.05 -13.11 7.60
C ASP A 201 10.37 -12.60 8.89
N ALA A 202 10.15 -11.29 9.00
CA ALA A 202 9.39 -10.68 10.08
C ALA A 202 7.86 -10.87 9.95
N GLY A 203 7.37 -11.35 8.80
CA GLY A 203 5.96 -11.63 8.56
C GLY A 203 5.28 -10.74 7.53
N ALA A 204 6.02 -9.91 6.77
CA ALA A 204 5.43 -9.17 5.66
C ALA A 204 5.04 -10.13 4.51
N THR A 205 3.88 -9.88 3.92
CA THR A 205 3.38 -10.60 2.73
C THR A 205 3.37 -9.73 1.48
N ARG A 206 3.75 -8.45 1.61
CA ARG A 206 3.85 -7.48 0.53
C ARG A 206 4.93 -6.44 0.84
N ILE A 207 5.62 -5.96 -0.17
CA ILE A 207 6.71 -4.96 -0.08
C ILE A 207 6.41 -3.81 -1.03
N GLY A 208 6.21 -2.61 -0.48
CA GLY A 208 6.08 -1.38 -1.27
C GLY A 208 7.43 -0.70 -1.44
N THR A 209 7.92 -0.60 -2.67
CA THR A 209 9.25 -0.04 -2.96
C THR A 209 9.34 0.54 -4.37
N SER A 210 10.17 1.57 -4.53
CA SER A 210 10.59 2.08 -5.85
C SER A 210 11.80 1.32 -6.42
N ALA A 211 12.43 0.45 -5.62
CA ALA A 211 13.59 -0.34 -6.01
C ALA A 211 13.24 -1.79 -6.39
N GLY A 212 12.01 -2.04 -6.89
CA GLY A 212 11.52 -3.39 -7.16
C GLY A 212 12.42 -4.19 -8.10
N VAL A 213 12.89 -3.58 -9.19
CA VAL A 213 13.79 -4.23 -10.14
C VAL A 213 15.11 -4.64 -9.46
N LEU A 214 15.74 -3.72 -8.72
CA LEU A 214 16.97 -4.01 -7.99
C LEU A 214 16.81 -5.18 -7.00
N ILE A 215 15.69 -5.20 -6.27
CA ILE A 215 15.41 -6.25 -5.28
C ILE A 215 15.30 -7.64 -5.92
N VAL A 216 14.66 -7.75 -7.08
CA VAL A 216 14.44 -9.06 -7.73
C VAL A 216 15.63 -9.51 -8.57
N THR A 217 16.37 -8.59 -9.19
CA THR A 217 17.54 -8.94 -10.02
C THR A 217 18.81 -9.10 -9.20
N ASP A 218 18.87 -8.50 -7.99
CA ASP A 218 20.05 -8.43 -7.13
C ASP A 218 21.27 -7.76 -7.80
N VAL A 219 21.02 -6.96 -8.84
CA VAL A 219 22.04 -6.23 -9.60
C VAL A 219 21.99 -4.76 -9.16
N ALA A 220 23.11 -4.23 -8.66
CA ALA A 220 23.21 -2.81 -8.35
C ALA A 220 23.01 -1.99 -9.63
N THR A 221 21.87 -1.30 -9.73
CA THR A 221 21.64 -0.35 -10.82
C THR A 221 22.30 0.96 -10.51
N THR A 222 22.94 1.59 -11.51
CA THR A 222 23.50 2.95 -11.39
C THR A 222 22.39 4.02 -11.35
N GLU A 223 21.15 3.63 -11.62
CA GLU A 223 19.99 4.51 -11.58
C GLU A 223 19.43 4.61 -10.14
N LYS A 224 19.31 5.84 -9.64
CA LYS A 224 18.56 6.10 -8.40
C LYS A 224 17.10 5.72 -8.64
N GLY A 225 16.51 4.94 -7.72
CA GLY A 225 15.07 4.62 -7.76
C GLY A 225 14.21 5.89 -7.81
N TYR A 226 12.99 5.77 -8.29
CA TYR A 226 12.01 6.86 -8.46
C TYR A 226 11.71 7.59 -7.16
#